data_0809b77215a6cb09e3b0c360e2ba1165
#
_entry.id   0809b77215a6cb09e3b0c360e2ba1165
#
_cell.length_a   1.000
_cell.length_b   1.000
_cell.length_c   1.000
_cell.angle_alpha   90.00
_cell.angle_beta   90.00
_cell.angle_gamma   90.00
#
_symmetry.space_group_name_H-M   'P 1'
#
loop_
_entity.id
_entity.type
_entity.pdbx_description
1 polymer ?
#
loop_
_entity_poly.entity_id
_entity_poly.type
_entity_poly.pdbx_seq_one_letter_code
_entity_poly.pdbx_strand_id
1 'polypeptide(L)'
;MTIPPWSVPAAFGVLVTALVAWNLAVGARATTLASAGSAFRALTGLGAFLLVPALLVGVLAPTPPGARVLTPLAWLWPLVTLGIASQAAWALARRTSSALHAIPVVVLDVLVAWIAVARWLEALGAALPPWMLAPGVAVSSLGAAALGDGTYLWSAWLLLPILVPAAPARSTLGTAWRALLATGLAVLLALVGAELPRALGSLRAVRATGNGMMTERSRDDLAVGLHLLGDVTAAPAPGVARHDAALADSLGVNAVYVTIAPEGATASALDSVARVLEGRRDSVSLVVSLSFARGESGSHGVSDERWLAGRIALVERVVRRLRPDVLLPAGDQAPDGDAGRLEAYYERVARAARRIDRDVTIALATNAATPLDSVLCDWVGQGESAVDAIALSAPPGQVGPARFAAAQGALARWISLARTPPAVWLVTLPSAPAVDGEVAQQHLVRQALQWASAHAWVRGVIAGDASDTWWSGGLRAASGRSRLALAEVGTALRTLRDSPALPAMPIDTASADTARGAAIPPSPARP
;
A
#
# COMPACT_ATOMS: atom_id res chain seq x y z
N MET A 1 0.93 -25.18 -18.07
CA MET A 1 1.26 -24.01 -18.92
C MET A 1 1.30 -22.80 -17.98
N THR A 2 2.47 -22.38 -17.54
CA THR A 2 2.63 -21.22 -16.65
C THR A 2 2.53 -19.96 -17.50
N ILE A 3 1.53 -19.13 -17.21
CA ILE A 3 1.35 -17.83 -17.86
C ILE A 3 2.56 -16.94 -17.48
N PRO A 4 3.30 -16.36 -18.45
CA PRO A 4 4.42 -15.50 -18.14
C PRO A 4 3.97 -14.29 -17.30
N PRO A 5 4.73 -13.87 -16.26
CA PRO A 5 4.31 -12.81 -15.35
C PRO A 5 4.10 -11.44 -16.03
N TRP A 6 4.74 -11.21 -17.19
CA TRP A 6 4.56 -9.99 -17.99
C TRP A 6 3.31 -9.98 -18.87
N SER A 7 2.64 -11.13 -19.07
CA SER A 7 1.53 -11.25 -20.02
C SER A 7 0.27 -10.51 -19.55
N VAL A 8 -0.01 -10.50 -18.25
CA VAL A 8 -1.18 -9.81 -17.68
C VAL A 8 -1.00 -8.28 -17.76
N PRO A 9 0.12 -7.69 -17.32
CA PRO A 9 0.37 -6.26 -17.52
C PRO A 9 0.37 -5.84 -18.99
N ALA A 10 0.93 -6.65 -19.90
CA ALA A 10 0.91 -6.37 -21.33
C ALA A 10 -0.50 -6.40 -21.91
N ALA A 11 -1.30 -7.42 -21.60
CA ALA A 11 -2.70 -7.50 -22.04
C ALA A 11 -3.51 -6.31 -21.51
N PHE A 12 -3.25 -5.89 -20.29
CA PHE A 12 -3.88 -4.72 -19.70
C PHE A 12 -3.48 -3.43 -20.42
N GLY A 13 -2.19 -3.21 -20.73
CA GLY A 13 -1.72 -2.08 -21.53
C GLY A 13 -2.37 -2.01 -22.92
N VAL A 14 -2.53 -3.16 -23.57
CA VAL A 14 -3.27 -3.27 -24.85
C VAL A 14 -4.74 -2.87 -24.67
N LEU A 15 -5.40 -3.34 -23.61
CA LEU A 15 -6.79 -3.00 -23.33
C LEU A 15 -6.96 -1.47 -23.12
N VAL A 16 -6.13 -0.86 -22.28
CA VAL A 16 -6.15 0.60 -22.03
C VAL A 16 -5.95 1.37 -23.34
N THR A 17 -4.97 0.97 -24.15
CA THR A 17 -4.71 1.61 -25.44
C THR A 17 -5.90 1.47 -26.38
N ALA A 18 -6.52 0.30 -26.45
CA ALA A 18 -7.71 0.06 -27.26
C ALA A 18 -8.91 0.90 -26.80
N LEU A 19 -9.11 1.06 -25.48
CA LEU A 19 -10.19 1.90 -24.92
C LEU A 19 -9.96 3.39 -25.21
N VAL A 20 -8.73 3.87 -25.08
CA VAL A 20 -8.38 5.25 -25.46
C VAL A 20 -8.63 5.47 -26.95
N ALA A 21 -8.14 4.57 -27.81
CA ALA A 21 -8.37 4.65 -29.26
C ALA A 21 -9.87 4.61 -29.62
N TRP A 22 -10.65 3.77 -28.92
CA TRP A 22 -12.09 3.74 -29.06
C TRP A 22 -12.73 5.09 -28.72
N ASN A 23 -12.42 5.67 -27.58
CA ASN A 23 -12.97 6.95 -27.16
C ASN A 23 -12.64 8.07 -28.14
N LEU A 24 -11.39 8.12 -28.62
CA LEU A 24 -10.97 9.09 -29.63
C LEU A 24 -11.69 8.88 -30.96
N ALA A 25 -11.87 7.63 -31.41
CA ALA A 25 -12.61 7.31 -32.64
C ALA A 25 -14.10 7.67 -32.54
N VAL A 26 -14.72 7.46 -31.38
CA VAL A 26 -16.12 7.85 -31.13
C VAL A 26 -16.23 9.38 -31.12
N GLY A 27 -15.30 10.09 -30.46
CA GLY A 27 -15.25 11.53 -30.44
C GLY A 27 -15.08 12.15 -31.83
N ALA A 28 -14.15 11.65 -32.65
CA ALA A 28 -13.92 12.13 -34.01
C ALA A 28 -15.16 11.92 -34.89
N ARG A 29 -15.87 10.79 -34.74
CA ARG A 29 -17.10 10.52 -35.51
C ARG A 29 -18.29 11.36 -35.03
N ALA A 30 -18.36 11.72 -33.77
CA ALA A 30 -19.45 12.54 -33.24
C ALA A 30 -19.54 13.91 -33.89
N THR A 31 -18.44 14.47 -34.33
CA THR A 31 -18.40 15.76 -35.04
C THR A 31 -19.05 15.71 -36.42
N THR A 32 -19.11 14.54 -37.06
CA THR A 32 -19.63 14.35 -38.41
C THR A 32 -21.10 13.87 -38.44
N LEU A 33 -21.69 13.48 -37.29
CA LEU A 33 -23.06 12.97 -37.24
C LEU A 33 -24.09 14.09 -37.10
N ALA A 34 -24.70 14.49 -38.21
CA ALA A 34 -25.72 15.55 -38.23
C ALA A 34 -26.98 15.22 -37.41
N SER A 35 -27.29 13.92 -37.24
CA SER A 35 -28.48 13.43 -36.50
C SER A 35 -28.37 13.54 -34.98
N ALA A 36 -27.18 13.71 -34.44
CA ALA A 36 -26.98 13.87 -33.01
C ALA A 36 -27.17 15.32 -32.60
N GLY A 37 -27.89 15.59 -31.52
CA GLY A 37 -28.09 16.96 -31.02
C GLY A 37 -26.76 17.65 -30.68
N SER A 38 -26.72 18.96 -30.78
CA SER A 38 -25.49 19.76 -30.55
C SER A 38 -24.84 19.51 -29.20
N ALA A 39 -25.64 19.41 -28.14
CA ALA A 39 -25.15 19.11 -26.78
C ALA A 39 -24.52 17.73 -26.67
N PHE A 40 -25.10 16.71 -27.30
CA PHE A 40 -24.50 15.36 -27.31
C PHE A 40 -23.16 15.34 -28.05
N ARG A 41 -23.07 16.01 -29.20
CA ARG A 41 -21.82 16.14 -29.94
C ARG A 41 -20.74 16.87 -29.14
N ALA A 42 -21.13 17.98 -28.49
CA ALA A 42 -20.21 18.75 -27.65
C ALA A 42 -19.67 17.90 -26.49
N LEU A 43 -20.54 17.18 -25.74
CA LEU A 43 -20.12 16.30 -24.64
C LEU A 43 -19.22 15.17 -25.14
N THR A 44 -19.55 14.53 -26.27
CA THR A 44 -18.75 13.45 -26.82
C THR A 44 -17.39 13.95 -27.31
N GLY A 45 -17.35 15.07 -28.03
CA GLY A 45 -16.11 15.66 -28.52
C GLY A 45 -15.22 16.15 -27.38
N LEU A 46 -15.79 16.86 -26.41
CA LEU A 46 -15.07 17.39 -25.27
C LEU A 46 -14.55 16.24 -24.37
N GLY A 47 -15.38 15.22 -24.11
CA GLY A 47 -14.99 14.04 -23.36
C GLY A 47 -13.83 13.30 -24.02
N ALA A 48 -13.88 13.09 -25.34
CA ALA A 48 -12.80 12.45 -26.08
C ALA A 48 -11.50 13.29 -26.07
N PHE A 49 -11.61 14.61 -26.27
CA PHE A 49 -10.47 15.51 -26.31
C PHE A 49 -9.77 15.65 -24.95
N LEU A 50 -10.55 15.74 -23.86
CA LEU A 50 -10.01 15.93 -22.52
C LEU A 50 -9.62 14.62 -21.84
N LEU A 51 -10.00 13.44 -22.35
CA LEU A 51 -9.74 12.15 -21.72
C LEU A 51 -8.23 11.94 -21.48
N VAL A 52 -7.41 12.12 -22.50
CA VAL A 52 -5.96 11.88 -22.40
C VAL A 52 -5.29 12.88 -21.47
N PRO A 53 -5.51 14.21 -21.58
CA PRO A 53 -4.98 15.17 -20.62
C PRO A 53 -5.44 14.90 -19.19
N ALA A 54 -6.71 14.58 -18.98
CA ALA A 54 -7.25 14.29 -17.65
C ALA A 54 -6.64 13.01 -17.05
N LEU A 55 -6.47 11.97 -17.87
CA LEU A 55 -5.80 10.74 -17.48
C LEU A 55 -4.34 11.01 -17.07
N LEU A 56 -3.61 11.77 -17.88
CA LEU A 56 -2.22 12.14 -17.57
C LEU A 56 -2.13 12.95 -16.28
N VAL A 57 -3.03 13.91 -16.05
CA VAL A 57 -3.11 14.64 -14.78
C VAL A 57 -3.38 13.67 -13.63
N GLY A 58 -4.36 12.78 -13.78
CA GLY A 58 -4.71 11.78 -12.76
C GLY A 58 -3.54 10.87 -12.40
N VAL A 59 -2.78 10.41 -13.40
CA VAL A 59 -1.65 9.49 -13.22
C VAL A 59 -0.41 10.22 -12.68
N LEU A 60 -0.14 11.45 -13.11
CA LEU A 60 1.07 12.18 -12.74
C LEU A 60 0.92 13.03 -11.47
N ALA A 61 -0.26 13.53 -11.16
CA ALA A 61 -0.49 14.33 -9.94
C ALA A 61 -0.07 13.62 -8.64
N PRO A 62 -0.19 12.28 -8.49
CA PRO A 62 0.32 11.56 -7.33
C PRO A 62 1.84 11.53 -7.22
N THR A 63 2.58 11.79 -8.31
CA THR A 63 4.05 11.80 -8.27
C THR A 63 4.60 13.08 -7.64
N PRO A 64 5.76 13.07 -6.94
CA PRO A 64 6.31 14.27 -6.32
C PRO A 64 6.51 15.46 -7.27
N PRO A 65 7.05 15.28 -8.50
CA PRO A 65 7.13 16.37 -9.46
C PRO A 65 5.75 16.82 -9.98
N GLY A 66 4.85 15.85 -10.19
CA GLY A 66 3.48 16.14 -10.65
C GLY A 66 2.64 16.85 -9.59
N ALA A 67 2.76 16.46 -8.33
CA ALA A 67 2.03 17.08 -7.23
C ALA A 67 2.27 18.59 -7.10
N ARG A 68 3.47 19.06 -7.43
CA ARG A 68 3.81 20.49 -7.39
C ARG A 68 3.10 21.29 -8.48
N VAL A 69 2.87 20.70 -9.64
CA VAL A 69 2.39 21.41 -10.85
C VAL A 69 0.94 21.05 -11.18
N LEU A 70 0.55 19.79 -10.99
CA LEU A 70 -0.72 19.26 -11.49
C LEU A 70 -1.84 19.19 -10.43
N THR A 71 -1.53 19.36 -9.16
CA THR A 71 -2.57 19.40 -8.10
C THR A 71 -3.69 20.40 -8.38
N PRO A 72 -3.44 21.63 -8.88
CA PRO A 72 -4.49 22.57 -9.24
C PRO A 72 -5.42 22.08 -10.36
N LEU A 73 -4.96 21.10 -11.15
CA LEU A 73 -5.71 20.52 -12.27
C LEU A 73 -6.38 19.17 -11.89
N ALA A 74 -6.24 18.71 -10.66
CA ALA A 74 -6.78 17.41 -10.22
C ALA A 74 -8.30 17.27 -10.36
N TRP A 75 -9.04 18.40 -10.39
CA TRP A 75 -10.47 18.45 -10.69
C TRP A 75 -10.83 18.04 -12.12
N LEU A 76 -9.87 18.03 -13.04
CA LEU A 76 -10.12 17.71 -14.45
C LEU A 76 -10.60 16.26 -14.64
N TRP A 77 -10.02 15.30 -13.89
CA TRP A 77 -10.41 13.90 -13.99
C TRP A 77 -11.88 13.66 -13.57
N PRO A 78 -12.36 14.09 -12.38
CA PRO A 78 -13.78 13.98 -12.04
C PRO A 78 -14.70 14.69 -13.04
N LEU A 79 -14.31 15.85 -13.56
CA LEU A 79 -15.12 16.57 -14.55
C LEU A 79 -15.29 15.76 -15.84
N VAL A 80 -14.19 15.21 -16.37
CA VAL A 80 -14.22 14.43 -17.62
C VAL A 80 -15.00 13.13 -17.44
N THR A 81 -14.81 12.43 -16.34
CA THR A 81 -15.55 11.17 -16.04
C THR A 81 -17.04 11.43 -15.86
N LEU A 82 -17.44 12.50 -15.19
CA LEU A 82 -18.84 12.94 -15.09
C LEU A 82 -19.42 13.31 -16.45
N GLY A 83 -18.64 13.99 -17.29
CA GLY A 83 -19.06 14.34 -18.67
C GLY A 83 -19.32 13.11 -19.51
N ILE A 84 -18.43 12.10 -19.45
CA ILE A 84 -18.58 10.84 -20.18
C ILE A 84 -19.75 10.02 -19.62
N ALA A 85 -19.90 9.91 -18.31
CA ALA A 85 -21.06 9.24 -17.68
C ALA A 85 -22.38 9.91 -18.09
N SER A 86 -22.41 11.24 -18.15
CA SER A 86 -23.58 12.00 -18.62
C SER A 86 -23.89 11.73 -20.09
N GLN A 87 -22.86 11.62 -20.94
CA GLN A 87 -22.98 11.26 -22.36
C GLN A 87 -23.56 9.85 -22.52
N ALA A 88 -23.05 8.88 -21.75
CA ALA A 88 -23.54 7.49 -21.78
C ALA A 88 -24.99 7.39 -21.30
N ALA A 89 -25.34 8.08 -20.21
CA ALA A 89 -26.70 8.15 -19.69
C ALA A 89 -27.66 8.81 -20.73
N TRP A 90 -27.22 9.88 -21.38
CA TRP A 90 -28.00 10.50 -22.45
C TRP A 90 -28.19 9.57 -23.64
N ALA A 91 -27.15 8.84 -24.08
CA ALA A 91 -27.25 7.87 -25.15
C ALA A 91 -28.26 6.77 -24.84
N LEU A 92 -28.30 6.28 -23.60
CA LEU A 92 -29.28 5.32 -23.11
C LEU A 92 -30.71 5.90 -23.11
N ALA A 93 -30.90 7.09 -22.55
CA ALA A 93 -32.20 7.76 -22.48
C ALA A 93 -32.80 8.04 -23.86
N ARG A 94 -31.95 8.41 -24.84
CA ARG A 94 -32.37 8.66 -26.22
C ARG A 94 -32.45 7.39 -27.07
N ARG A 95 -32.16 6.22 -26.50
CA ARG A 95 -32.16 4.92 -27.20
C ARG A 95 -31.31 4.91 -28.47
N THR A 96 -30.21 5.67 -28.49
CA THR A 96 -29.27 5.71 -29.62
C THR A 96 -28.44 4.43 -29.72
N SER A 97 -28.42 3.60 -28.66
CA SER A 97 -27.80 2.28 -28.60
C SER A 97 -28.76 1.30 -27.95
N SER A 98 -28.57 -0.01 -28.18
CA SER A 98 -29.41 -1.03 -27.52
C SER A 98 -29.13 -1.02 -26.00
N ALA A 99 -30.17 -1.17 -25.19
CA ALA A 99 -30.07 -1.17 -23.73
C ALA A 99 -29.07 -2.23 -23.22
N LEU A 100 -29.04 -3.40 -23.85
CA LEU A 100 -28.14 -4.50 -23.49
C LEU A 100 -26.66 -4.08 -23.53
N HIS A 101 -26.27 -3.23 -24.47
CA HIS A 101 -24.91 -2.74 -24.61
C HIS A 101 -24.65 -1.45 -23.83
N ALA A 102 -25.66 -0.58 -23.71
CA ALA A 102 -25.51 0.71 -23.07
C ALA A 102 -25.51 0.62 -21.54
N ILE A 103 -26.31 -0.28 -20.94
CA ILE A 103 -26.42 -0.37 -19.48
C ILE A 103 -25.08 -0.70 -18.81
N PRO A 104 -24.31 -1.74 -19.20
CA PRO A 104 -23.01 -2.01 -18.58
C PRO A 104 -22.04 -0.85 -18.70
N VAL A 105 -22.05 -0.13 -19.83
CA VAL A 105 -21.20 1.05 -20.03
C VAL A 105 -21.61 2.19 -19.10
N VAL A 106 -22.91 2.50 -19.02
CA VAL A 106 -23.40 3.55 -18.10
C VAL A 106 -23.05 3.23 -16.66
N VAL A 107 -23.23 1.98 -16.23
CA VAL A 107 -22.90 1.56 -14.85
C VAL A 107 -21.40 1.69 -14.60
N LEU A 108 -20.55 1.29 -15.55
CA LEU A 108 -19.10 1.49 -15.44
C LEU A 108 -18.74 2.97 -15.35
N ASP A 109 -19.27 3.81 -16.25
CA ASP A 109 -18.94 5.24 -16.29
C ASP A 109 -19.38 5.96 -15.03
N VAL A 110 -20.56 5.60 -14.49
CA VAL A 110 -21.03 6.11 -13.19
C VAL A 110 -20.10 5.65 -12.05
N LEU A 111 -19.66 4.40 -12.06
CA LEU A 111 -18.71 3.87 -11.08
C LEU A 111 -17.37 4.63 -11.15
N VAL A 112 -16.83 4.84 -12.36
CA VAL A 112 -15.59 5.58 -12.57
C VAL A 112 -15.72 7.02 -12.10
N ALA A 113 -16.81 7.69 -12.47
CA ALA A 113 -17.09 9.07 -12.04
C ALA A 113 -17.24 9.17 -10.52
N TRP A 114 -17.92 8.20 -9.90
CA TRP A 114 -18.05 8.11 -8.45
C TRP A 114 -16.68 8.01 -7.76
N ILE A 115 -15.83 7.08 -8.20
CA ILE A 115 -14.49 6.90 -7.65
C ILE A 115 -13.65 8.17 -7.83
N ALA A 116 -13.72 8.79 -9.02
CA ALA A 116 -12.99 10.02 -9.32
C ALA A 116 -13.40 11.18 -8.41
N VAL A 117 -14.72 11.38 -8.21
CA VAL A 117 -15.26 12.43 -7.34
C VAL A 117 -14.91 12.15 -5.88
N ALA A 118 -15.08 10.91 -5.41
CA ALA A 118 -14.75 10.55 -4.03
C ALA A 118 -13.28 10.82 -3.71
N ARG A 119 -12.36 10.40 -4.57
CA ARG A 119 -10.93 10.66 -4.40
C ARG A 119 -10.57 12.14 -4.44
N TRP A 120 -11.19 12.89 -5.32
CA TRP A 120 -10.97 14.33 -5.39
C TRP A 120 -11.46 15.05 -4.13
N LEU A 121 -12.63 14.70 -3.62
CA LEU A 121 -13.15 15.25 -2.36
C LEU A 121 -12.27 14.88 -1.16
N GLU A 122 -11.78 13.64 -1.12
CA GLU A 122 -10.83 13.19 -0.09
C GLU A 122 -9.51 13.98 -0.16
N ALA A 123 -8.98 14.21 -1.37
CA ALA A 123 -7.80 15.06 -1.58
C ALA A 123 -7.99 16.51 -1.14
N LEU A 124 -9.23 17.01 -1.13
CA LEU A 124 -9.61 18.32 -0.56
C LEU A 124 -9.78 18.29 0.96
N GLY A 125 -9.60 17.13 1.61
CA GLY A 125 -9.73 16.98 3.06
C GLY A 125 -11.16 16.68 3.53
N ALA A 126 -12.07 16.30 2.64
CA ALA A 126 -13.43 15.92 3.04
C ALA A 126 -13.44 14.57 3.77
N ALA A 127 -14.04 14.50 4.95
CA ALA A 127 -14.26 13.26 5.68
C ALA A 127 -15.41 12.46 5.05
N LEU A 128 -15.09 11.60 4.07
CA LEU A 128 -16.09 10.83 3.35
C LEU A 128 -16.54 9.58 4.12
N PRO A 129 -17.81 9.18 4.04
CA PRO A 129 -18.29 7.95 4.65
C PRO A 129 -17.72 6.71 3.95
N PRO A 130 -17.56 5.54 4.65
CA PRO A 130 -16.95 4.32 4.08
C PRO A 130 -17.59 3.86 2.77
N TRP A 131 -18.90 4.01 2.63
CA TRP A 131 -19.61 3.58 1.42
C TRP A 131 -19.24 4.41 0.17
N MET A 132 -18.79 5.65 0.33
CA MET A 132 -18.28 6.45 -0.78
C MET A 132 -16.89 5.98 -1.26
N LEU A 133 -16.04 5.51 -0.36
CA LEU A 133 -14.68 5.06 -0.64
C LEU A 133 -14.60 3.59 -1.09
N ALA A 134 -15.58 2.76 -0.63
CA ALA A 134 -15.57 1.33 -0.87
C ALA A 134 -15.45 0.91 -2.35
N PRO A 135 -16.10 1.57 -3.32
CA PRO A 135 -15.91 1.22 -4.74
C PRO A 135 -14.47 1.40 -5.21
N GLY A 136 -13.81 2.50 -4.82
CA GLY A 136 -12.41 2.75 -5.15
C GLY A 136 -11.47 1.70 -4.56
N VAL A 137 -11.70 1.31 -3.30
CA VAL A 137 -10.93 0.25 -2.63
C VAL A 137 -11.16 -1.10 -3.28
N ALA A 138 -12.41 -1.46 -3.61
CA ALA A 138 -12.73 -2.73 -4.28
C ALA A 138 -12.03 -2.85 -5.64
N VAL A 139 -12.09 -1.79 -6.45
CA VAL A 139 -11.39 -1.74 -7.76
C VAL A 139 -9.89 -1.85 -7.58
N SER A 140 -9.32 -1.12 -6.62
CA SER A 140 -7.88 -1.16 -6.34
C SER A 140 -7.41 -2.54 -5.88
N SER A 141 -8.19 -3.21 -5.03
CA SER A 141 -7.91 -4.58 -4.58
C SER A 141 -7.95 -5.59 -5.72
N LEU A 142 -8.95 -5.50 -6.60
CA LEU A 142 -9.04 -6.35 -7.79
C LEU A 142 -7.89 -6.09 -8.77
N GLY A 143 -7.53 -4.82 -8.97
CA GLY A 143 -6.40 -4.43 -9.81
C GLY A 143 -5.08 -4.99 -9.28
N ALA A 144 -4.82 -4.86 -7.99
CA ALA A 144 -3.65 -5.42 -7.35
C ALA A 144 -3.61 -6.95 -7.43
N ALA A 145 -4.75 -7.63 -7.24
CA ALA A 145 -4.84 -9.08 -7.38
C ALA A 145 -4.57 -9.56 -8.82
N ALA A 146 -5.00 -8.79 -9.83
CA ALA A 146 -4.84 -9.16 -11.23
C ALA A 146 -3.48 -8.78 -11.82
N LEU A 147 -2.91 -7.65 -11.43
CA LEU A 147 -1.73 -7.03 -12.05
C LEU A 147 -0.48 -7.08 -11.16
N GLY A 148 -0.65 -7.50 -9.91
CA GLY A 148 0.40 -7.49 -8.89
C GLY A 148 0.30 -6.28 -7.94
N ASP A 149 0.89 -6.42 -6.77
CA ASP A 149 0.74 -5.49 -5.65
C ASP A 149 1.23 -4.06 -5.97
N GLY A 150 2.26 -3.91 -6.82
CA GLY A 150 2.77 -2.59 -7.24
C GLY A 150 1.80 -1.71 -8.04
N THR A 151 0.60 -2.20 -8.35
CA THR A 151 -0.40 -1.47 -9.15
C THR A 151 -1.51 -0.81 -8.32
N TYR A 152 -1.50 -0.99 -6.99
CA TYR A 152 -2.59 -0.49 -6.14
C TYR A 152 -2.89 1.00 -6.35
N LEU A 153 -1.90 1.86 -6.38
CA LEU A 153 -2.09 3.31 -6.59
C LEU A 153 -2.67 3.65 -7.96
N TRP A 154 -2.36 2.84 -8.95
CA TRP A 154 -2.73 3.09 -10.34
C TRP A 154 -4.04 2.39 -10.73
N SER A 155 -4.41 1.32 -10.05
CA SER A 155 -5.50 0.44 -10.45
C SER A 155 -6.86 1.13 -10.56
N ALA A 156 -7.13 2.13 -9.72
CA ALA A 156 -8.37 2.90 -9.81
C ALA A 156 -8.37 3.90 -10.98
N TRP A 157 -7.19 4.31 -11.47
CA TRP A 157 -7.05 5.15 -12.67
C TRP A 157 -7.13 4.34 -13.96
N LEU A 158 -6.96 3.02 -13.85
CA LEU A 158 -6.97 2.09 -14.98
C LEU A 158 -8.38 1.74 -15.44
N LEU A 159 -9.42 2.06 -14.66
CA LEU A 159 -10.79 2.05 -15.14
C LEU A 159 -11.04 3.29 -15.98
N LEU A 160 -10.98 3.13 -17.29
CA LEU A 160 -11.29 4.20 -18.23
C LEU A 160 -12.78 4.26 -18.50
N PRO A 161 -13.38 5.46 -18.52
CA PRO A 161 -14.75 5.65 -18.95
C PRO A 161 -14.85 5.41 -20.46
N ILE A 162 -16.02 5.00 -20.94
CA ILE A 162 -16.26 4.57 -22.31
C ILE A 162 -17.34 5.40 -22.98
N LEU A 163 -16.99 6.13 -24.02
CA LEU A 163 -17.96 6.86 -24.82
C LEU A 163 -18.87 5.94 -25.62
N VAL A 164 -20.17 6.14 -25.53
CA VAL A 164 -21.17 5.40 -26.28
C VAL A 164 -21.35 6.02 -27.67
N PRO A 165 -21.20 5.25 -28.76
CA PRO A 165 -21.41 5.76 -30.10
C PRO A 165 -22.89 6.08 -30.38
N ALA A 166 -23.14 7.19 -31.06
CA ALA A 166 -24.49 7.66 -31.41
C ALA A 166 -25.18 6.86 -32.52
N ALA A 167 -24.56 5.81 -33.03
CA ALA A 167 -25.09 5.03 -34.14
C ALA A 167 -25.13 3.54 -33.85
N PRO A 168 -26.16 2.80 -34.33
CA PRO A 168 -26.19 1.34 -34.23
C PRO A 168 -25.01 0.71 -34.99
N ALA A 169 -24.63 -0.50 -34.60
CA ALA A 169 -23.61 -1.26 -35.34
C ALA A 169 -24.13 -1.60 -36.74
N ARG A 170 -23.35 -1.25 -37.77
CA ARG A 170 -23.72 -1.51 -39.18
C ARG A 170 -23.25 -2.87 -39.69
N SER A 171 -22.51 -3.61 -38.89
CA SER A 171 -21.98 -4.93 -39.28
C SER A 171 -22.17 -5.95 -38.16
N THR A 172 -22.27 -7.23 -38.53
CA THR A 172 -22.33 -8.37 -37.58
C THR A 172 -21.11 -8.42 -36.69
N LEU A 173 -19.91 -8.12 -37.23
CA LEU A 173 -18.67 -8.03 -36.46
C LEU A 173 -18.72 -6.91 -35.41
N GLY A 174 -19.26 -5.73 -35.77
CA GLY A 174 -19.44 -4.63 -34.84
C GLY A 174 -20.44 -4.93 -33.74
N THR A 175 -21.48 -5.72 -34.02
CA THR A 175 -22.45 -6.17 -33.01
C THR A 175 -21.81 -7.21 -32.08
N ALA A 176 -21.07 -8.18 -32.62
CA ALA A 176 -20.35 -9.17 -31.82
C ALA A 176 -19.32 -8.52 -30.91
N TRP A 177 -18.55 -7.55 -31.40
CA TRP A 177 -17.59 -6.80 -30.59
C TRP A 177 -18.24 -6.04 -29.44
N ARG A 178 -19.37 -5.37 -29.70
CA ARG A 178 -20.14 -4.68 -28.64
C ARG A 178 -20.69 -5.65 -27.61
N ALA A 179 -21.18 -6.83 -28.02
CA ALA A 179 -21.65 -7.85 -27.12
C ALA A 179 -20.51 -8.40 -26.24
N LEU A 180 -19.35 -8.66 -26.82
CA LEU A 180 -18.17 -9.09 -26.08
C LEU A 180 -17.74 -8.05 -25.05
N LEU A 181 -17.67 -6.79 -25.44
CA LEU A 181 -17.35 -5.68 -24.54
C LEU A 181 -18.38 -5.59 -23.40
N ALA A 182 -19.67 -5.62 -23.71
CA ALA A 182 -20.73 -5.55 -22.70
C ALA A 182 -20.67 -6.72 -21.72
N THR A 183 -20.39 -7.94 -22.21
CA THR A 183 -20.22 -9.12 -21.36
C THR A 183 -18.99 -8.97 -20.45
N GLY A 184 -17.84 -8.56 -20.99
CA GLY A 184 -16.63 -8.31 -20.21
C GLY A 184 -16.84 -7.26 -19.12
N LEU A 185 -17.54 -6.17 -19.45
CA LEU A 185 -17.89 -5.14 -18.47
C LEU A 185 -18.86 -5.65 -17.40
N ALA A 186 -19.85 -6.46 -17.78
CA ALA A 186 -20.77 -7.06 -16.82
C ALA A 186 -20.05 -7.98 -15.83
N VAL A 187 -19.10 -8.78 -16.32
CA VAL A 187 -18.24 -9.62 -15.47
C VAL A 187 -17.39 -8.76 -14.53
N LEU A 188 -16.74 -7.72 -15.04
CA LEU A 188 -15.95 -6.78 -14.23
C LEU A 188 -16.80 -6.14 -13.13
N LEU A 189 -17.99 -5.64 -13.49
CA LEU A 189 -18.91 -5.03 -12.52
C LEU A 189 -19.40 -6.04 -11.46
N ALA A 190 -19.62 -7.31 -11.86
CA ALA A 190 -19.97 -8.36 -10.93
C ALA A 190 -18.83 -8.67 -9.95
N LEU A 191 -17.58 -8.69 -10.42
CA LEU A 191 -16.40 -8.87 -9.56
C LEU A 191 -16.23 -7.70 -8.58
N VAL A 192 -16.39 -6.45 -9.05
CA VAL A 192 -16.38 -5.27 -8.16
C VAL A 192 -17.50 -5.36 -7.12
N GLY A 193 -18.71 -5.75 -7.54
CA GLY A 193 -19.84 -5.96 -6.65
C GLY A 193 -19.59 -7.02 -5.58
N ALA A 194 -18.93 -8.12 -5.93
CA ALA A 194 -18.55 -9.20 -5.01
C ALA A 194 -17.47 -8.74 -4.00
N GLU A 195 -16.55 -7.86 -4.40
CA GLU A 195 -15.50 -7.32 -3.52
C GLU A 195 -15.98 -6.16 -2.63
N LEU A 196 -17.06 -5.48 -3.02
CA LEU A 196 -17.58 -4.31 -2.32
C LEU A 196 -17.88 -4.54 -0.83
N PRO A 197 -18.51 -5.66 -0.40
CA PRO A 197 -18.74 -5.93 1.02
C PRO A 197 -17.46 -6.05 1.84
N ARG A 198 -16.40 -6.66 1.26
CA ARG A 198 -15.08 -6.79 1.90
C ARG A 198 -14.42 -5.43 2.06
N ALA A 199 -14.41 -4.62 1.00
CA ALA A 199 -13.89 -3.26 1.03
C ALA A 199 -14.63 -2.40 2.06
N LEU A 200 -15.96 -2.51 2.12
CA LEU A 200 -16.77 -1.79 3.10
C LEU A 200 -16.51 -2.25 4.54
N GLY A 201 -16.38 -3.55 4.75
CA GLY A 201 -16.04 -4.15 6.05
C GLY A 201 -14.67 -3.67 6.55
N SER A 202 -13.66 -3.67 5.69
CA SER A 202 -12.31 -3.19 6.00
C SER A 202 -12.31 -1.71 6.38
N LEU A 203 -12.98 -0.86 5.59
CA LEU A 203 -13.08 0.58 5.88
C LEU A 203 -13.83 0.87 7.19
N ARG A 204 -14.85 0.08 7.54
CA ARG A 204 -15.55 0.20 8.82
C ARG A 204 -14.66 -0.23 9.99
N ALA A 205 -13.90 -1.32 9.83
CA ALA A 205 -12.95 -1.77 10.84
C ALA A 205 -11.85 -0.72 11.09
N VAL A 206 -11.29 -0.14 10.02
CA VAL A 206 -10.34 0.98 10.10
C VAL A 206 -10.91 2.15 10.91
N ARG A 207 -12.16 2.54 10.66
CA ARG A 207 -12.80 3.64 11.40
C ARG A 207 -13.12 3.29 12.84
N ALA A 208 -13.54 2.07 13.11
CA ALA A 208 -13.86 1.63 14.48
C ALA A 208 -12.60 1.69 15.37
N THR A 209 -11.45 1.29 14.83
CA THR A 209 -10.15 1.39 15.53
C THR A 209 -9.66 2.83 15.67
N GLY A 210 -9.94 3.69 14.70
CA GLY A 210 -9.47 5.08 14.67
C GLY A 210 -10.21 6.05 15.63
N ASN A 211 -11.23 5.60 16.33
CA ASN A 211 -11.98 6.42 17.31
C ASN A 211 -11.59 6.11 18.77
N GLY A 212 -10.69 5.15 19.01
CA GLY A 212 -10.16 4.84 20.32
C GLY A 212 -9.13 5.87 20.80
N MET A 213 -8.96 6.01 22.11
CA MET A 213 -7.81 6.67 22.69
C MET A 213 -6.60 5.74 22.62
N MET A 214 -5.38 6.28 22.51
CA MET A 214 -4.19 5.45 22.69
C MET A 214 -4.21 4.84 24.10
N THR A 215 -3.94 3.53 24.16
CA THR A 215 -3.72 2.86 25.44
C THR A 215 -2.41 3.36 26.03
N GLU A 216 -2.40 3.62 27.33
CA GLU A 216 -1.20 4.06 28.03
C GLU A 216 -0.13 2.96 27.96
N ARG A 217 1.01 3.29 27.38
CA ARG A 217 2.21 2.44 27.33
C ARG A 217 3.46 3.26 27.62
N SER A 218 4.44 2.63 28.25
CA SER A 218 5.71 3.32 28.47
C SER A 218 6.51 3.47 27.17
N ARG A 219 7.37 4.46 27.14
CA ARG A 219 8.30 4.71 26.02
C ARG A 219 9.27 3.54 25.79
N ASP A 220 9.61 2.81 26.86
CA ASP A 220 10.51 1.67 26.78
C ASP A 220 9.82 0.42 26.20
N ASP A 221 8.48 0.41 26.19
CA ASP A 221 7.69 -0.71 25.74
C ASP A 221 7.17 -0.54 24.29
N LEU A 222 6.95 0.69 23.82
CA LEU A 222 6.54 1.00 22.46
C LEU A 222 7.44 2.07 21.83
N ALA A 223 8.17 1.67 20.80
CA ALA A 223 8.98 2.58 20.00
C ALA A 223 8.14 3.27 18.92
N VAL A 224 8.24 4.59 18.79
CA VAL A 224 7.61 5.37 17.72
C VAL A 224 8.69 6.11 16.95
N GLY A 225 8.77 5.84 15.67
CA GLY A 225 9.87 6.29 14.83
C GLY A 225 9.47 6.83 13.47
N LEU A 226 10.50 7.24 12.74
CA LEU A 226 10.44 7.76 11.39
C LEU A 226 11.40 7.00 10.48
N HIS A 227 11.03 6.88 9.21
CA HIS A 227 11.93 6.45 8.15
C HIS A 227 12.75 7.67 7.72
N LEU A 228 14.06 7.59 7.90
CA LEU A 228 14.99 8.65 7.57
C LEU A 228 15.76 8.31 6.29
N LEU A 229 16.19 9.35 5.58
CA LEU A 229 17.08 9.26 4.41
C LEU A 229 16.47 8.61 3.17
N GLY A 230 15.23 8.12 3.24
CA GLY A 230 14.62 7.33 2.17
C GLY A 230 15.45 6.07 1.85
N ASP A 231 15.37 5.58 0.60
CA ASP A 231 16.19 4.45 0.15
C ASP A 231 17.63 4.90 -0.07
N VAL A 232 18.55 4.41 0.75
CA VAL A 232 19.97 4.70 0.64
C VAL A 232 20.57 3.90 -0.51
N THR A 233 20.65 4.49 -1.69
CA THR A 233 21.32 3.95 -2.88
C THR A 233 22.74 4.51 -3.07
N ALA A 234 23.05 5.61 -2.38
CA ALA A 234 24.35 6.28 -2.36
C ALA A 234 24.50 7.04 -1.03
N ALA A 235 25.62 7.74 -0.85
CA ALA A 235 25.77 8.61 0.33
C ALA A 235 24.65 9.67 0.36
N PRO A 236 23.89 9.77 1.47
CA PRO A 236 22.79 10.72 1.60
C PRO A 236 23.25 12.15 1.38
N ALA A 237 22.43 12.94 0.67
CA ALA A 237 22.70 14.36 0.51
C ALA A 237 22.72 15.06 1.87
N PRO A 238 23.74 15.89 2.19
CA PRO A 238 23.89 16.51 3.52
C PRO A 238 22.70 17.37 3.96
N GLY A 239 21.96 17.94 3.00
CA GLY A 239 20.75 18.70 3.27
C GLY A 239 19.62 17.81 3.78
N VAL A 240 19.34 16.69 3.08
CA VAL A 240 18.31 15.71 3.46
C VAL A 240 18.65 15.13 4.84
N ALA A 241 19.87 14.67 5.00
CA ALA A 241 20.34 14.10 6.26
C ALA A 241 20.14 15.04 7.47
N ARG A 242 20.49 16.32 7.32
CA ARG A 242 20.29 17.32 8.39
C ARG A 242 18.81 17.60 8.66
N HIS A 243 17.99 17.69 7.62
CA HIS A 243 16.56 17.95 7.78
C HIS A 243 15.83 16.80 8.48
N ASP A 244 16.09 15.56 8.06
CA ASP A 244 15.47 14.37 8.64
C ASP A 244 15.92 14.19 10.11
N ALA A 245 17.21 14.38 10.36
CA ALA A 245 17.77 14.34 11.71
C ALA A 245 17.14 15.39 12.63
N ALA A 246 17.06 16.65 12.18
CA ALA A 246 16.45 17.73 12.94
C ALA A 246 14.95 17.48 13.21
N LEU A 247 14.23 16.86 12.27
CA LEU A 247 12.84 16.48 12.48
C LEU A 247 12.73 15.40 13.56
N ALA A 248 13.54 14.35 13.47
CA ALA A 248 13.56 13.27 14.45
C ALA A 248 13.85 13.81 15.87
N ASP A 249 14.82 14.72 16.01
CA ASP A 249 15.17 15.37 17.28
C ASP A 249 14.03 16.24 17.81
N SER A 250 13.42 17.06 16.95
CA SER A 250 12.35 17.97 17.37
C SER A 250 11.12 17.23 17.89
N LEU A 251 10.83 16.05 17.33
CA LEU A 251 9.75 15.17 17.80
C LEU A 251 10.17 14.33 19.01
N GLY A 252 11.47 14.09 19.18
CA GLY A 252 12.02 13.19 20.19
C GLY A 252 11.59 11.75 19.95
N VAL A 253 11.66 11.27 18.69
CA VAL A 253 11.40 9.86 18.34
C VAL A 253 12.34 8.93 19.10
N ASN A 254 11.87 7.73 19.40
CA ASN A 254 12.66 6.67 20.04
C ASN A 254 12.92 5.47 19.13
N ALA A 255 12.59 5.57 17.84
CA ALA A 255 13.02 4.65 16.81
C ALA A 255 13.39 5.38 15.52
N VAL A 256 14.30 4.81 14.76
CA VAL A 256 14.68 5.26 13.41
C VAL A 256 14.71 4.06 12.49
N TYR A 257 14.09 4.19 11.33
CA TYR A 257 14.12 3.20 10.28
C TYR A 257 14.93 3.72 9.10
N VAL A 258 15.80 2.87 8.55
CA VAL A 258 16.65 3.19 7.39
C VAL A 258 16.61 2.02 6.41
N THR A 259 16.36 2.30 5.15
CA THR A 259 16.42 1.30 4.07
C THR A 259 17.75 1.42 3.32
N ILE A 260 18.52 0.34 3.25
CA ILE A 260 19.80 0.26 2.54
C ILE A 260 19.63 -0.60 1.30
N ALA A 261 19.84 -0.01 0.13
CA ALA A 261 19.92 -0.74 -1.13
C ALA A 261 21.31 -1.37 -1.27
N PRO A 262 21.46 -2.50 -2.01
CA PRO A 262 22.76 -3.14 -2.20
C PRO A 262 23.83 -2.20 -2.77
N GLU A 263 23.47 -1.35 -3.72
CA GLU A 263 24.34 -0.32 -4.30
C GLU A 263 24.73 0.78 -3.30
N GLY A 264 23.86 1.06 -2.32
CA GLY A 264 24.10 2.02 -1.24
C GLY A 264 24.94 1.48 -0.07
N ALA A 265 25.25 0.18 -0.05
CA ALA A 265 26.03 -0.42 1.03
C ALA A 265 27.55 -0.27 0.86
N THR A 266 27.98 0.85 0.28
CA THR A 266 29.41 1.23 0.21
C THR A 266 29.87 1.73 1.59
N ALA A 267 31.17 1.60 1.87
CA ALA A 267 31.72 2.07 3.15
C ALA A 267 31.42 3.55 3.39
N SER A 268 31.57 4.39 2.37
CA SER A 268 31.34 5.83 2.48
C SER A 268 29.87 6.20 2.74
N ALA A 269 28.93 5.46 2.12
CA ALA A 269 27.51 5.68 2.35
C ALA A 269 27.10 5.24 3.76
N LEU A 270 27.54 4.05 4.18
CA LEU A 270 27.27 3.56 5.54
C LEU A 270 27.90 4.46 6.61
N ASP A 271 29.11 5.00 6.35
CA ASP A 271 29.75 5.98 7.25
C ASP A 271 28.94 7.29 7.33
N SER A 272 28.35 7.69 6.23
CA SER A 272 27.49 8.87 6.21
C SER A 272 26.17 8.63 6.98
N VAL A 273 25.56 7.45 6.81
CA VAL A 273 24.38 7.04 7.61
C VAL A 273 24.75 6.96 9.10
N ALA A 274 25.85 6.30 9.45
CA ALA A 274 26.32 6.18 10.82
C ALA A 274 26.51 7.56 11.49
N ARG A 275 27.07 8.51 10.74
CA ARG A 275 27.27 9.89 11.22
C ARG A 275 25.97 10.64 11.49
N VAL A 276 24.93 10.42 10.68
CA VAL A 276 23.58 10.98 10.92
C VAL A 276 22.96 10.44 12.20
N LEU A 277 23.26 9.17 12.51
CA LEU A 277 22.76 8.47 13.70
C LEU A 277 23.66 8.66 14.94
N GLU A 278 24.85 9.27 14.77
CA GLU A 278 25.78 9.54 15.85
C GLU A 278 25.12 10.45 16.89
N GLY A 279 25.31 10.13 18.18
CA GLY A 279 24.69 10.87 19.30
C GLY A 279 23.23 10.46 19.62
N ARG A 280 22.61 9.58 18.82
CA ARG A 280 21.24 9.08 19.07
C ARG A 280 21.19 7.60 19.45
N ARG A 281 22.26 6.88 19.23
CA ARG A 281 22.32 5.41 19.37
C ARG A 281 21.87 4.88 20.73
N ASP A 282 22.17 5.59 21.80
CA ASP A 282 21.85 5.14 23.15
C ASP A 282 20.39 5.45 23.55
N SER A 283 19.67 6.22 22.74
CA SER A 283 18.30 6.66 23.04
C SER A 283 17.26 6.27 22.00
N VAL A 284 17.68 5.66 20.88
CA VAL A 284 16.84 5.37 19.73
C VAL A 284 17.09 3.96 19.20
N SER A 285 16.04 3.16 19.07
CA SER A 285 16.11 1.85 18.41
C SER A 285 16.34 2.03 16.91
N LEU A 286 17.42 1.45 16.40
CA LEU A 286 17.75 1.48 14.97
C LEU A 286 17.20 0.24 14.26
N VAL A 287 16.28 0.46 13.36
CA VAL A 287 15.71 -0.57 12.47
C VAL A 287 16.32 -0.41 11.07
N VAL A 288 16.96 -1.43 10.56
CA VAL A 288 17.57 -1.40 9.23
C VAL A 288 16.94 -2.44 8.32
N SER A 289 16.48 -1.99 7.17
CA SER A 289 15.98 -2.84 6.08
C SER A 289 16.99 -2.92 4.95
N LEU A 290 17.18 -4.12 4.41
CA LEU A 290 18.04 -4.35 3.26
C LEU A 290 17.18 -4.64 2.03
N SER A 291 16.95 -3.63 1.18
CA SER A 291 16.16 -3.82 -0.04
C SER A 291 16.86 -4.74 -1.03
N PHE A 292 16.14 -5.21 -2.03
CA PHE A 292 16.70 -5.93 -3.17
C PHE A 292 17.21 -4.93 -4.23
N ALA A 293 18.17 -5.33 -5.05
CA ALA A 293 18.59 -4.52 -6.18
C ALA A 293 17.43 -4.35 -7.18
N ARG A 294 17.43 -3.22 -7.91
CA ARG A 294 16.42 -2.98 -8.95
C ARG A 294 16.42 -4.10 -9.98
N GLY A 295 15.28 -4.77 -10.16
CA GLY A 295 15.12 -5.89 -11.07
C GLY A 295 15.43 -7.28 -10.49
N GLU A 296 15.91 -7.38 -9.25
CA GLU A 296 15.94 -8.63 -8.52
C GLU A 296 14.55 -8.89 -7.92
N SER A 297 13.84 -9.87 -8.47
CA SER A 297 12.72 -10.46 -7.74
C SER A 297 13.29 -11.47 -6.74
N GLY A 298 12.91 -11.39 -5.49
CA GLY A 298 13.47 -12.21 -4.41
C GLY A 298 13.41 -13.73 -4.63
N SER A 299 12.51 -14.19 -5.51
CA SER A 299 12.32 -15.62 -5.82
C SER A 299 13.49 -16.27 -6.59
N HIS A 300 14.20 -15.54 -7.43
CA HIS A 300 15.30 -16.11 -8.22
C HIS A 300 16.64 -16.08 -7.49
N GLY A 301 16.86 -15.10 -6.60
CA GLY A 301 18.11 -14.92 -5.89
C GLY A 301 18.36 -15.96 -4.78
N VAL A 302 17.33 -16.35 -4.03
CA VAL A 302 17.47 -17.23 -2.86
C VAL A 302 17.99 -18.63 -3.19
N SER A 303 17.87 -19.07 -4.44
CA SER A 303 18.41 -20.36 -4.93
C SER A 303 19.84 -20.29 -5.47
N ASP A 304 20.40 -19.09 -5.68
CA ASP A 304 21.77 -18.89 -6.18
C ASP A 304 22.75 -18.69 -5.02
N GLU A 305 23.68 -19.63 -4.85
CA GLU A 305 24.71 -19.56 -3.80
C GLU A 305 25.60 -18.30 -3.91
N ARG A 306 25.83 -17.78 -5.12
CA ARG A 306 26.59 -16.54 -5.31
C ARG A 306 25.82 -15.33 -4.81
N TRP A 307 24.52 -15.28 -5.14
CA TRP A 307 23.64 -14.23 -4.64
C TRP A 307 23.56 -14.27 -3.12
N LEU A 308 23.36 -15.47 -2.55
CA LEU A 308 23.30 -15.68 -1.10
C LEU A 308 24.60 -15.25 -0.40
N ALA A 309 25.76 -15.63 -0.95
CA ALA A 309 27.06 -15.19 -0.43
C ALA A 309 27.21 -13.66 -0.47
N GLY A 310 26.78 -13.02 -1.56
CA GLY A 310 26.75 -11.56 -1.70
C GLY A 310 25.83 -10.90 -0.67
N ARG A 311 24.67 -11.50 -0.42
CA ARG A 311 23.69 -11.00 0.55
C ARG A 311 24.19 -11.14 1.99
N ILE A 312 24.82 -12.26 2.32
CA ILE A 312 25.49 -12.46 3.63
C ILE A 312 26.58 -11.42 3.84
N ALA A 313 27.44 -11.19 2.86
CA ALA A 313 28.48 -10.18 2.95
C ALA A 313 27.93 -8.75 3.12
N LEU A 314 26.77 -8.45 2.48
CA LEU A 314 26.04 -7.20 2.68
C LEU A 314 25.55 -7.08 4.12
N VAL A 315 24.88 -8.10 4.65
CA VAL A 315 24.41 -8.16 6.04
C VAL A 315 25.56 -7.93 7.01
N GLU A 316 26.66 -8.66 6.85
CA GLU A 316 27.82 -8.53 7.73
C GLU A 316 28.41 -7.12 7.72
N ARG A 317 28.47 -6.49 6.54
CA ARG A 317 28.95 -5.10 6.41
C ARG A 317 28.06 -4.12 7.12
N VAL A 318 26.74 -4.23 6.92
CA VAL A 318 25.74 -3.34 7.52
C VAL A 318 25.71 -3.51 9.04
N VAL A 319 25.65 -4.74 9.54
CA VAL A 319 25.65 -5.02 10.99
C VAL A 319 26.92 -4.51 11.65
N ARG A 320 28.10 -4.75 11.05
CA ARG A 320 29.38 -4.26 11.59
C ARG A 320 29.44 -2.74 11.67
N ARG A 321 28.85 -2.04 10.69
CA ARG A 321 28.96 -0.58 10.62
C ARG A 321 27.86 0.15 11.35
N LEU A 322 26.61 -0.32 11.19
CA LEU A 322 25.43 0.36 11.74
C LEU A 322 24.95 -0.22 13.08
N ARG A 323 25.28 -1.47 13.41
CA ARG A 323 24.84 -2.20 14.60
C ARG A 323 23.33 -1.99 14.85
N PRO A 324 22.45 -2.44 13.95
CA PRO A 324 21.01 -2.25 14.10
C PRO A 324 20.47 -3.06 15.28
N ASP A 325 19.50 -2.52 16.00
CA ASP A 325 18.73 -3.29 17.00
C ASP A 325 17.80 -4.28 16.30
N VAL A 326 17.23 -3.89 15.16
CA VAL A 326 16.36 -4.74 14.35
C VAL A 326 16.83 -4.73 12.88
N LEU A 327 16.99 -5.91 12.31
CA LEU A 327 17.41 -6.10 10.92
C LEU A 327 16.34 -6.83 10.12
N LEU A 328 15.91 -6.23 8.99
CA LEU A 328 15.06 -6.84 7.98
C LEU A 328 15.94 -7.26 6.79
N PRO A 329 16.42 -8.51 6.74
CA PRO A 329 17.42 -8.91 5.75
C PRO A 329 16.86 -9.11 4.35
N ALA A 330 15.55 -9.27 4.20
CA ALA A 330 14.85 -9.42 2.92
C ALA A 330 14.13 -8.15 2.45
N GLY A 331 14.44 -7.01 3.07
CA GLY A 331 13.75 -5.75 2.77
C GLY A 331 12.42 -5.62 3.50
N ASP A 332 11.66 -4.63 3.08
CA ASP A 332 10.32 -4.31 3.57
C ASP A 332 9.22 -4.87 2.66
N GLN A 333 9.57 -5.68 1.68
CA GLN A 333 8.62 -6.37 0.80
C GLN A 333 8.40 -7.79 1.30
N ALA A 334 7.16 -8.28 1.18
CA ALA A 334 6.88 -9.68 1.41
C ALA A 334 7.73 -10.53 0.46
N PRO A 335 8.47 -11.53 0.95
CA PRO A 335 9.30 -12.37 0.11
C PRO A 335 8.44 -13.23 -0.80
N ASP A 336 8.87 -13.38 -2.05
CA ASP A 336 8.32 -14.34 -3.00
C ASP A 336 9.14 -15.63 -2.97
N GLY A 337 8.50 -16.79 -3.11
CA GLY A 337 9.22 -18.03 -3.32
C GLY A 337 8.70 -19.22 -2.53
N ASP A 338 9.57 -20.22 -2.38
CA ASP A 338 9.31 -21.41 -1.58
C ASP A 338 9.64 -21.16 -0.10
N ALA A 339 8.71 -21.53 0.80
CA ALA A 339 8.84 -21.29 2.23
C ALA A 339 10.13 -21.88 2.82
N GLY A 340 10.47 -23.14 2.50
CA GLY A 340 11.65 -23.79 3.05
C GLY A 340 12.97 -23.13 2.61
N ARG A 341 13.02 -22.58 1.40
CA ARG A 341 14.18 -21.80 0.94
C ARG A 341 14.31 -20.48 1.69
N LEU A 342 13.20 -19.81 1.94
CA LEU A 342 13.19 -18.57 2.71
C LEU A 342 13.58 -18.81 4.16
N GLU A 343 13.07 -19.85 4.79
CA GLU A 343 13.49 -20.28 6.13
C GLU A 343 14.99 -20.50 6.20
N ALA A 344 15.56 -21.29 5.27
CA ALA A 344 17.00 -21.52 5.18
C ALA A 344 17.80 -20.22 4.93
N TYR A 345 17.27 -19.29 4.14
CA TYR A 345 17.87 -17.97 3.93
C TYR A 345 17.92 -17.18 5.24
N TYR A 346 16.80 -17.05 5.95
CA TYR A 346 16.72 -16.33 7.22
C TYR A 346 17.67 -16.94 8.28
N GLU A 347 17.75 -18.26 8.36
CA GLU A 347 18.67 -18.92 9.27
C GLU A 347 20.15 -18.63 8.98
N ARG A 348 20.53 -18.64 7.69
CA ARG A 348 21.92 -18.32 7.29
C ARG A 348 22.26 -16.87 7.59
N VAL A 349 21.37 -15.96 7.28
CA VAL A 349 21.53 -14.52 7.53
C VAL A 349 21.58 -14.22 9.03
N ALA A 350 20.67 -14.80 9.82
CA ALA A 350 20.65 -14.63 11.25
C ALA A 350 21.96 -15.09 11.91
N ARG A 351 22.48 -16.25 11.50
CA ARG A 351 23.79 -16.74 11.95
C ARG A 351 24.93 -15.80 11.59
N ALA A 352 24.90 -15.23 10.40
CA ALA A 352 25.92 -14.27 9.96
C ALA A 352 25.85 -12.96 10.75
N ALA A 353 24.68 -12.41 10.94
CA ALA A 353 24.46 -11.19 11.71
C ALA A 353 24.89 -11.36 13.18
N ARG A 354 24.46 -12.45 13.84
CA ARG A 354 24.76 -12.73 15.25
C ARG A 354 26.20 -13.10 15.54
N ARG A 355 26.99 -13.46 14.54
CA ARG A 355 28.46 -13.59 14.70
C ARG A 355 29.13 -12.24 14.95
N ILE A 356 28.52 -11.14 14.48
CA ILE A 356 29.06 -9.78 14.59
C ILE A 356 28.42 -9.08 15.78
N ASP A 357 27.11 -9.16 15.91
CA ASP A 357 26.32 -8.59 17.00
C ASP A 357 25.32 -9.64 17.47
N ARG A 358 25.47 -10.08 18.74
CA ARG A 358 24.62 -11.16 19.29
C ARG A 358 23.21 -10.70 19.62
N ASP A 359 23.06 -9.39 19.84
CA ASP A 359 21.81 -8.81 20.34
C ASP A 359 20.89 -8.34 19.19
N VAL A 360 21.37 -8.45 17.94
CA VAL A 360 20.57 -8.05 16.77
C VAL A 360 19.31 -8.90 16.62
N THR A 361 18.15 -8.27 16.64
CA THR A 361 16.85 -8.86 16.38
C THR A 361 16.67 -9.04 14.86
N ILE A 362 16.39 -10.25 14.40
CA ILE A 362 16.10 -10.52 12.99
C ILE A 362 14.59 -10.52 12.80
N ALA A 363 14.10 -9.69 11.87
CA ALA A 363 12.69 -9.56 11.59
C ALA A 363 12.31 -10.09 10.21
N LEU A 364 11.21 -10.86 10.15
CA LEU A 364 10.55 -11.28 8.92
C LEU A 364 9.63 -10.17 8.43
N ALA A 365 9.86 -9.66 7.22
CA ALA A 365 8.92 -8.73 6.60
C ALA A 365 7.72 -9.49 6.01
N THR A 366 6.51 -9.00 6.26
CA THR A 366 5.26 -9.56 5.72
C THR A 366 4.25 -8.43 5.45
N ASN A 367 3.42 -8.59 4.44
CA ASN A 367 2.22 -7.77 4.25
C ASN A 367 0.94 -8.52 4.67
N ALA A 368 1.08 -9.73 5.21
CA ALA A 368 0.02 -10.62 5.66
C ALA A 368 -1.08 -10.91 4.62
N ALA A 369 -0.72 -10.85 3.33
CA ALA A 369 -1.67 -10.93 2.22
C ALA A 369 -1.65 -12.27 1.47
N THR A 370 -0.56 -13.04 1.59
CA THR A 370 -0.36 -14.27 0.83
C THR A 370 -0.42 -15.52 1.70
N PRO A 371 -0.70 -16.70 1.13
CA PRO A 371 -0.57 -17.97 1.86
C PRO A 371 0.86 -18.23 2.37
N LEU A 372 1.88 -17.75 1.64
CA LEU A 372 3.28 -17.85 2.05
C LEU A 372 3.55 -17.07 3.34
N ASP A 373 2.99 -15.86 3.47
CA ASP A 373 3.08 -15.09 4.71
C ASP A 373 2.54 -15.86 5.92
N SER A 374 1.42 -16.56 5.74
CA SER A 374 0.83 -17.40 6.79
C SER A 374 1.80 -18.50 7.23
N VAL A 375 2.38 -19.23 6.27
CA VAL A 375 3.34 -20.32 6.56
C VAL A 375 4.57 -19.79 7.30
N LEU A 376 5.15 -18.67 6.83
CA LEU A 376 6.32 -18.07 7.45
C LEU A 376 6.02 -17.48 8.84
N CYS A 377 4.86 -16.86 9.04
CA CYS A 377 4.46 -16.38 10.36
C CYS A 377 4.21 -17.53 11.33
N ASP A 378 3.63 -18.64 10.88
CA ASP A 378 3.47 -19.85 11.68
C ASP A 378 4.83 -20.43 12.08
N TRP A 379 5.79 -20.50 11.15
CA TRP A 379 7.17 -20.92 11.43
C TRP A 379 7.84 -20.05 12.50
N VAL A 380 7.71 -18.72 12.42
CA VAL A 380 8.23 -17.81 13.45
C VAL A 380 7.53 -18.04 14.79
N GLY A 381 6.20 -18.22 14.77
CA GLY A 381 5.38 -18.42 15.97
C GLY A 381 5.62 -19.74 16.71
N GLN A 382 6.26 -20.73 16.07
CA GLN A 382 6.65 -22.00 16.73
C GLN A 382 7.81 -21.81 17.70
N GLY A 383 8.59 -20.73 17.60
CA GLY A 383 9.70 -20.40 18.50
C GLY A 383 10.99 -21.19 18.24
N GLU A 384 11.05 -21.95 17.15
CA GLU A 384 12.25 -22.70 16.72
C GLU A 384 13.03 -21.97 15.63
N SER A 385 12.49 -20.87 15.11
CA SER A 385 13.09 -20.08 14.05
C SER A 385 14.25 -19.22 14.53
N ALA A 386 15.17 -18.91 13.62
CA ALA A 386 16.22 -17.93 13.86
C ALA A 386 15.72 -16.46 13.74
N VAL A 387 14.43 -16.26 13.49
CA VAL A 387 13.74 -14.98 13.39
C VAL A 387 13.07 -14.67 14.72
N ASP A 388 13.29 -13.46 15.23
CA ASP A 388 12.82 -13.04 16.56
C ASP A 388 11.56 -12.17 16.49
N ALA A 389 11.32 -11.54 15.34
CA ALA A 389 10.27 -10.54 15.17
C ALA A 389 9.58 -10.64 13.81
N ILE A 390 8.38 -10.10 13.73
CA ILE A 390 7.64 -9.91 12.47
C ILE A 390 7.56 -8.40 12.19
N ALA A 391 7.93 -7.99 10.99
CA ALA A 391 7.79 -6.63 10.52
C ALA A 391 6.60 -6.54 9.55
N LEU A 392 5.48 -5.95 9.99
CA LEU A 392 4.36 -5.68 9.10
C LEU A 392 4.72 -4.48 8.22
N SER A 393 4.81 -4.75 6.94
CA SER A 393 5.21 -3.77 5.94
C SER A 393 4.10 -3.62 4.91
N ALA A 394 3.70 -2.40 4.65
CA ALA A 394 2.70 -2.07 3.65
C ALA A 394 3.15 -0.84 2.85
N PRO A 395 4.13 -1.00 1.95
CA PRO A 395 4.66 0.13 1.20
C PRO A 395 3.58 0.87 0.42
N PRO A 396 3.66 2.21 0.33
CA PRO A 396 2.77 2.99 -0.52
C PRO A 396 2.79 2.45 -1.96
N GLY A 397 1.61 2.24 -2.52
CA GLY A 397 1.48 1.71 -3.89
C GLY A 397 1.33 0.19 -3.99
N GLN A 398 1.72 -0.56 -3.00
CA GLN A 398 1.55 -2.01 -2.98
C GLN A 398 0.29 -2.43 -2.22
N VAL A 399 0.07 -1.85 -1.05
CA VAL A 399 -1.05 -2.20 -0.17
C VAL A 399 -1.86 -0.96 0.14
N GLY A 400 -3.18 -1.02 0.00
CA GLY A 400 -4.07 0.07 0.41
C GLY A 400 -4.45 0.01 1.90
N PRO A 401 -4.98 1.11 2.45
CA PRO A 401 -5.35 1.20 3.87
C PRO A 401 -6.29 0.09 4.35
N ALA A 402 -7.23 -0.34 3.51
CA ALA A 402 -8.16 -1.41 3.84
C ALA A 402 -7.49 -2.80 3.91
N ARG A 403 -6.55 -3.09 3.00
CA ARG A 403 -5.74 -4.32 3.05
C ARG A 403 -4.80 -4.30 4.25
N PHE A 404 -4.24 -3.16 4.59
CA PHE A 404 -3.42 -3.00 5.79
C PHE A 404 -4.21 -3.31 7.07
N ALA A 405 -5.45 -2.83 7.18
CA ALA A 405 -6.32 -3.18 8.32
C ALA A 405 -6.64 -4.69 8.36
N ALA A 406 -6.86 -5.32 7.20
CA ALA A 406 -7.04 -6.76 7.10
C ALA A 406 -5.76 -7.53 7.49
N ALA A 407 -4.59 -7.04 7.10
CA ALA A 407 -3.29 -7.57 7.47
C ALA A 407 -3.04 -7.48 8.99
N GLN A 408 -3.37 -6.36 9.62
CA GLN A 408 -3.34 -6.21 11.08
C GLN A 408 -4.21 -7.26 11.77
N GLY A 409 -5.43 -7.48 11.28
CA GLY A 409 -6.34 -8.50 11.80
C GLY A 409 -5.85 -9.94 11.59
N ALA A 410 -5.22 -10.24 10.44
CA ALA A 410 -4.61 -11.53 10.18
C ALA A 410 -3.43 -11.78 11.12
N LEU A 411 -2.54 -10.80 11.25
CA LEU A 411 -1.39 -10.85 12.14
C LEU A 411 -1.81 -11.05 13.59
N ALA A 412 -2.80 -10.32 14.08
CA ALA A 412 -3.32 -10.49 15.44
C ALA A 412 -3.82 -11.93 15.69
N ARG A 413 -4.50 -12.55 14.71
CA ARG A 413 -4.91 -13.95 14.81
C ARG A 413 -3.72 -14.91 14.86
N TRP A 414 -2.71 -14.73 14.00
CA TRP A 414 -1.50 -15.58 14.02
C TRP A 414 -0.76 -15.48 15.36
N ILE A 415 -0.57 -14.26 15.84
CA ILE A 415 0.09 -14.05 17.15
C ILE A 415 -0.70 -14.70 18.29
N SER A 416 -2.03 -14.66 18.26
CA SER A 416 -2.86 -15.31 19.28
C SER A 416 -2.77 -16.85 19.26
N LEU A 417 -2.36 -17.44 18.15
CA LEU A 417 -2.17 -18.88 17.97
C LEU A 417 -0.71 -19.31 18.15
N ALA A 418 0.23 -18.36 18.17
CA ALA A 418 1.64 -18.63 18.28
C ALA A 418 1.99 -19.24 19.65
N ARG A 419 2.85 -20.25 19.65
CA ARG A 419 3.38 -20.87 20.88
C ARG A 419 4.24 -19.87 21.67
N THR A 420 5.04 -19.09 20.94
CA THR A 420 5.85 -18.00 21.48
C THR A 420 5.54 -16.75 20.66
N PRO A 421 4.74 -15.81 21.20
CA PRO A 421 4.38 -14.58 20.48
C PRO A 421 5.63 -13.79 20.10
N PRO A 422 5.96 -13.62 18.81
CA PRO A 422 7.10 -12.81 18.40
C PRO A 422 6.81 -11.32 18.61
N ALA A 423 7.87 -10.52 18.74
CA ALA A 423 7.77 -9.08 18.70
C ALA A 423 7.28 -8.62 17.33
N VAL A 424 6.46 -7.57 17.27
CA VAL A 424 5.97 -7.03 15.99
C VAL A 424 6.37 -5.57 15.83
N TRP A 425 6.80 -5.24 14.62
CA TRP A 425 7.08 -3.87 14.18
C TRP A 425 6.16 -3.50 13.01
N LEU A 426 5.58 -2.32 13.04
CA LEU A 426 4.95 -1.70 11.88
C LEU A 426 6.02 -0.83 11.20
N VAL A 427 6.59 -1.30 10.10
CA VAL A 427 7.78 -0.64 9.51
C VAL A 427 7.46 0.24 8.31
N THR A 428 6.35 -0.02 7.61
CA THR A 428 5.90 0.82 6.50
C THR A 428 4.39 0.93 6.54
N LEU A 429 3.88 2.15 6.42
CA LEU A 429 2.44 2.41 6.37
C LEU A 429 2.02 2.75 4.94
N PRO A 430 0.88 2.25 4.45
CA PRO A 430 0.42 2.49 3.10
C PRO A 430 -0.17 3.91 2.97
N SER A 431 0.69 4.91 3.01
CA SER A 431 0.31 6.32 2.99
C SER A 431 0.88 7.00 1.76
N ALA A 432 0.01 7.59 0.95
CA ALA A 432 0.37 8.40 -0.20
C ALA A 432 -0.46 9.69 -0.20
N PRO A 433 -0.12 10.71 0.61
CA PRO A 433 -0.95 11.90 0.80
C PRO A 433 -1.20 12.70 -0.48
N ALA A 434 -0.37 12.59 -1.50
CA ALA A 434 -0.64 13.17 -2.82
C ALA A 434 -1.78 12.47 -3.57
N VAL A 435 -2.10 11.23 -3.21
CA VAL A 435 -3.17 10.42 -3.82
C VAL A 435 -4.39 10.38 -2.90
N ASP A 436 -4.15 10.06 -1.63
CA ASP A 436 -5.18 9.75 -0.64
C ASP A 436 -5.58 10.99 0.18
N GLY A 437 -4.78 12.07 0.11
CA GLY A 437 -4.95 13.28 0.91
C GLY A 437 -4.25 13.24 2.27
N GLU A 438 -3.97 14.41 2.83
CA GLU A 438 -3.28 14.52 4.13
C GLU A 438 -4.14 14.04 5.30
N VAL A 439 -5.46 14.17 5.19
CA VAL A 439 -6.40 13.69 6.22
C VAL A 439 -6.40 12.16 6.27
N ALA A 440 -6.35 11.49 5.11
CA ALA A 440 -6.25 10.04 5.06
C ALA A 440 -4.94 9.54 5.67
N GLN A 441 -3.81 10.20 5.37
CA GLN A 441 -2.53 9.93 6.02
C GLN A 441 -2.61 10.09 7.53
N GLN A 442 -3.18 11.19 8.01
CA GLN A 442 -3.37 11.47 9.44
C GLN A 442 -4.16 10.36 10.12
N HIS A 443 -5.29 9.96 9.53
CA HIS A 443 -6.13 8.89 10.07
C HIS A 443 -5.40 7.55 10.12
N LEU A 444 -4.64 7.22 9.06
CA LEU A 444 -3.88 5.97 9.00
C LEU A 444 -2.79 5.91 10.08
N VAL A 445 -2.02 6.99 10.24
CA VAL A 445 -0.97 7.08 11.27
C VAL A 445 -1.59 6.98 12.67
N ARG A 446 -2.66 7.72 12.93
CA ARG A 446 -3.41 7.61 14.20
C ARG A 446 -3.88 6.19 14.47
N GLN A 447 -4.49 5.54 13.50
CA GLN A 447 -4.97 4.17 13.61
C GLN A 447 -3.83 3.19 13.89
N ALA A 448 -2.70 3.29 13.17
CA ALA A 448 -1.54 2.44 13.38
C ALA A 448 -0.99 2.57 14.82
N LEU A 449 -0.90 3.81 15.32
CA LEU A 449 -0.46 4.09 16.68
C LEU A 449 -1.42 3.56 17.75
N GLN A 450 -2.72 3.74 17.54
CA GLN A 450 -3.76 3.22 18.45
C GLN A 450 -3.76 1.69 18.47
N TRP A 451 -3.72 1.06 17.30
CA TRP A 451 -3.66 -0.38 17.20
C TRP A 451 -2.39 -0.93 17.87
N ALA A 452 -1.25 -0.31 17.64
CA ALA A 452 0.01 -0.69 18.27
C ALA A 452 -0.04 -0.54 19.79
N SER A 453 -0.60 0.56 20.29
CA SER A 453 -0.71 0.79 21.74
C SER A 453 -1.63 -0.22 22.44
N ALA A 454 -2.64 -0.75 21.74
CA ALA A 454 -3.56 -1.74 22.27
C ALA A 454 -3.01 -3.17 22.32
N HIS A 455 -1.85 -3.44 21.69
CA HIS A 455 -1.29 -4.79 21.59
C HIS A 455 0.13 -4.84 22.17
N ALA A 456 0.29 -5.47 23.33
CA ALA A 456 1.57 -5.52 24.06
C ALA A 456 2.72 -6.18 23.28
N TRP A 457 2.41 -7.06 22.32
CA TRP A 457 3.41 -7.70 21.46
C TRP A 457 3.89 -6.78 20.31
N VAL A 458 3.26 -5.62 20.07
CA VAL A 458 3.80 -4.61 19.15
C VAL A 458 4.86 -3.80 19.88
N ARG A 459 6.08 -3.82 19.36
CA ARG A 459 7.25 -3.15 19.95
C ARG A 459 7.59 -1.84 19.28
N GLY A 460 7.14 -1.62 18.03
CA GLY A 460 7.43 -0.36 17.37
C GLY A 460 6.53 -0.04 16.19
N VAL A 461 6.43 1.25 15.90
CA VAL A 461 5.71 1.82 14.75
C VAL A 461 6.59 2.86 14.08
N ILE A 462 6.87 2.66 12.82
CA ILE A 462 7.46 3.68 11.95
C ILE A 462 6.31 4.42 11.26
N ALA A 463 6.08 5.65 11.67
CA ALA A 463 4.89 6.41 11.31
C ALA A 463 4.89 6.89 9.84
N GLY A 464 6.04 6.86 9.17
CA GLY A 464 6.20 7.22 7.77
C GLY A 464 7.57 7.84 7.49
N ASP A 465 7.79 8.25 6.24
CA ASP A 465 9.01 8.95 5.85
C ASP A 465 9.07 10.32 6.52
N ALA A 466 10.26 10.71 6.97
CA ALA A 466 10.46 12.02 7.58
C ALA A 466 10.12 13.15 6.59
N SER A 467 10.61 13.03 5.36
CA SER A 467 10.43 14.03 4.31
C SER A 467 10.02 13.35 3.00
N ASP A 468 9.36 14.12 2.10
CA ASP A 468 9.08 13.63 0.76
C ASP A 468 10.38 13.24 0.06
N THR A 469 10.45 11.98 -0.31
CA THR A 469 11.46 11.42 -1.19
C THR A 469 10.95 11.43 -2.64
N TRP A 470 11.21 10.40 -3.41
CA TRP A 470 10.65 10.22 -4.75
C TRP A 470 9.14 9.93 -4.76
N TRP A 471 8.57 9.44 -3.64
CA TRP A 471 7.14 9.41 -3.36
C TRP A 471 6.76 10.56 -2.43
N SER A 472 5.61 11.16 -2.62
CA SER A 472 5.09 12.23 -1.77
C SER A 472 4.45 11.65 -0.48
N GLY A 473 5.16 10.73 0.19
CA GLY A 473 4.68 9.99 1.37
C GLY A 473 5.16 10.56 2.70
N GLY A 474 6.08 11.53 2.70
CA GLY A 474 6.69 12.06 3.91
C GLY A 474 5.72 12.78 4.84
N LEU A 475 6.06 12.83 6.12
CA LEU A 475 5.34 13.64 7.12
C LEU A 475 5.61 15.13 6.96
N ARG A 476 6.66 15.48 6.23
CA ARG A 476 6.97 16.84 5.78
C ARG A 476 6.99 16.85 4.24
N ALA A 477 6.24 17.78 3.68
CA ALA A 477 6.21 17.98 2.23
C ALA A 477 7.57 18.48 1.72
N ALA A 478 7.83 18.30 0.42
CA ALA A 478 9.05 18.79 -0.23
C ALA A 478 9.23 20.32 -0.13
N SER A 479 8.16 21.06 0.14
CA SER A 479 8.18 22.50 0.43
C SER A 479 8.67 22.84 1.85
N GLY A 480 8.93 21.84 2.69
CA GLY A 480 9.25 22.01 4.11
C GLY A 480 8.02 22.13 5.03
N ARG A 481 6.81 22.18 4.46
CA ARG A 481 5.56 22.26 5.23
C ARG A 481 5.29 20.93 5.96
N SER A 482 4.98 21.01 7.25
CA SER A 482 4.52 19.85 8.03
C SER A 482 3.12 19.44 7.61
N ARG A 483 2.89 18.12 7.45
CA ARG A 483 1.58 17.55 7.19
C ARG A 483 0.85 17.25 8.49
N LEU A 484 -0.48 17.05 8.38
CA LEU A 484 -1.35 16.80 9.54
C LEU A 484 -0.93 15.58 10.36
N ALA A 485 -0.45 14.53 9.71
CA ALA A 485 0.00 13.29 10.35
C ALA A 485 1.20 13.52 11.31
N LEU A 486 2.02 14.54 11.09
CA LEU A 486 3.14 14.86 11.98
C LEU A 486 2.66 15.22 13.39
N ALA A 487 1.52 15.89 13.51
CA ALA A 487 0.93 16.24 14.80
C ALA A 487 0.50 14.99 15.59
N GLU A 488 0.02 13.95 14.90
CA GLU A 488 -0.36 12.67 15.51
C GLU A 488 0.86 11.98 16.12
N VAL A 489 1.98 11.94 15.39
CA VAL A 489 3.24 11.38 15.88
C VAL A 489 3.72 12.13 17.12
N GLY A 490 3.72 13.47 17.06
CA GLY A 490 4.12 14.30 18.21
C GLY A 490 3.21 14.10 19.44
N THR A 491 1.90 13.92 19.22
CA THR A 491 0.96 13.62 20.30
C THR A 491 1.21 12.25 20.90
N ALA A 492 1.39 11.21 20.07
CA ALA A 492 1.70 9.86 20.52
C ALA A 492 2.97 9.83 21.37
N LEU A 493 4.04 10.48 20.90
CA LEU A 493 5.31 10.54 21.63
C LEU A 493 5.20 11.25 22.99
N ARG A 494 4.38 12.29 23.10
CA ARG A 494 4.09 12.95 24.39
C ARG A 494 3.32 12.00 25.33
N THR A 495 2.26 11.36 24.82
CA THR A 495 1.46 10.40 25.61
C THR A 495 2.32 9.27 26.17
N LEU A 496 3.24 8.72 25.35
CA LEU A 496 4.17 7.69 25.81
C LEU A 496 5.17 8.19 26.88
N ARG A 497 5.58 9.45 26.83
CA ARG A 497 6.49 10.02 27.84
C ARG A 497 5.85 10.19 29.20
N ASP A 498 4.60 10.58 29.19
CA ASP A 498 3.85 10.92 30.41
C ASP A 498 3.25 9.68 31.09
N SER A 499 3.21 8.55 30.40
CA SER A 499 2.69 7.29 30.95
C SER A 499 3.72 6.64 31.88
N PRO A 500 3.34 6.31 33.13
CA PRO A 500 4.20 5.55 34.01
C PRO A 500 4.44 4.15 33.41
N ALA A 501 5.64 3.61 33.61
CA ALA A 501 5.93 2.24 33.21
C ALA A 501 4.89 1.30 33.86
N LEU A 502 4.03 0.68 33.06
CA LEU A 502 3.11 -0.34 33.57
C LEU A 502 3.97 -1.47 34.14
N PRO A 503 3.70 -1.94 35.35
CA PRO A 503 4.39 -3.12 35.85
C PRO A 503 4.16 -4.24 34.84
N ALA A 504 5.24 -4.97 34.49
CA ALA A 504 5.14 -6.09 33.57
C ALA A 504 4.01 -7.01 34.04
N MET A 505 2.89 -6.98 33.32
CA MET A 505 1.78 -7.88 33.66
C MET A 505 2.31 -9.30 33.51
N PRO A 506 2.22 -10.14 34.55
CA PRO A 506 2.53 -11.54 34.39
C PRO A 506 1.60 -12.03 33.26
N ILE A 507 2.19 -12.67 32.26
CA ILE A 507 1.43 -13.33 31.19
C ILE A 507 0.56 -14.37 31.91
N ASP A 508 -0.73 -14.06 32.02
CA ASP A 508 -1.69 -14.90 32.71
C ASP A 508 -1.94 -16.13 31.84
N THR A 509 -1.09 -17.15 32.01
CA THR A 509 -1.21 -18.45 31.34
C THR A 509 -2.48 -19.18 31.73
N ALA A 510 -3.23 -18.69 32.73
CA ALA A 510 -4.49 -19.26 33.17
C ALA A 510 -5.68 -19.05 32.22
N SER A 511 -5.63 -18.03 31.34
CA SER A 511 -6.70 -17.81 30.34
C SER A 511 -6.66 -18.82 29.19
N ALA A 512 -5.55 -19.50 28.96
CA ALA A 512 -5.42 -20.48 27.88
C ALA A 512 -6.15 -21.81 28.17
N ASP A 513 -6.38 -22.13 29.43
CA ASP A 513 -7.05 -23.39 29.80
C ASP A 513 -8.58 -23.34 29.74
N THR A 514 -9.18 -22.14 29.81
CA THR A 514 -10.63 -21.98 29.71
C THR A 514 -11.16 -22.12 28.29
N ALA A 515 -10.31 -21.86 27.29
CA ALA A 515 -10.66 -21.99 25.87
C ALA A 515 -10.59 -23.45 25.35
N ARG A 516 -9.89 -24.34 26.06
CA ARG A 516 -9.77 -25.77 25.67
C ARG A 516 -10.98 -26.62 26.05
N GLY A 517 -11.92 -26.09 26.81
CA GLY A 517 -13.12 -26.82 27.28
C GLY A 517 -14.33 -26.81 26.34
N ALA A 518 -14.31 -26.04 25.26
CA ALA A 518 -15.40 -26.04 24.31
C ALA A 518 -15.17 -27.13 23.24
N ALA A 519 -15.68 -28.32 23.49
CA ALA A 519 -15.66 -29.42 22.55
C ALA A 519 -16.36 -29.04 21.25
N ILE A 520 -15.64 -29.13 20.14
CA ILE A 520 -16.18 -28.97 18.78
C ILE A 520 -17.15 -30.13 18.53
N PRO A 521 -18.43 -29.89 18.19
CA PRO A 521 -19.34 -30.97 17.83
C PRO A 521 -18.86 -31.65 16.52
N PRO A 522 -18.99 -32.98 16.39
CA PRO A 522 -18.55 -33.71 15.22
C PRO A 522 -19.37 -33.27 13.99
N SER A 523 -18.67 -33.02 12.89
CA SER A 523 -19.25 -32.68 11.58
C SER A 523 -20.12 -33.83 11.09
N PRO A 524 -21.35 -33.57 10.57
CA PRO A 524 -22.18 -34.62 10.02
C PRO A 524 -21.54 -35.20 8.75
N ALA A 525 -21.48 -36.54 8.69
CA ALA A 525 -21.05 -37.27 7.50
C ALA A 525 -21.96 -36.94 6.30
N ARG A 526 -21.36 -36.58 5.20
CA ARG A 526 -22.07 -36.43 3.91
C ARG A 526 -22.36 -37.81 3.32
N PRO A 527 -23.56 -37.96 2.70
CA PRO A 527 -23.90 -39.17 1.97
C PRO A 527 -23.12 -39.32 0.68
#